data_1200c7d0d8d2a64a3bf02b9e36d04c72
#
_entry.id   1200c7d0d8d2a64a3bf02b9e36d04c72
#
_cell.length_a   1.000
_cell.length_b   1.000
_cell.length_c   1.000
_cell.angle_alpha   90.00
_cell.angle_beta   90.00
_cell.angle_gamma   90.00
#
_symmetry.space_group_name_H-M   'P 1'
#
loop_
_entity.id
_entity.type
_entity.pdbx_description
1 polymer ?
#
loop_
_entity_poly.entity_id
_entity_poly.type
_entity_poly.pdbx_seq_one_letter_code
_entity_poly.pdbx_strand_id
1 'polypeptide(L)'
;MTIQDLLATGLVQDPGAVPLVVALAGHRDPRPQDLPVLRERFCELIRELLSALPHTPLILLNGLAAGMDSEAAELFLELITEHRQQHPHTPQHQLVAALPKPRQLYLEEDFRENNIEQARLERLLQRCDAVLDGDNCPELALPEPARGQSRDPWDPRCYGRQGIFLVRHGYLLVAFSNGIDSGKVGGTSQTVAMQRGEVYPLFLQVDEVIASREPGVVVEITTPRLSDSEPTCPVGHVRYWGENLDGGKIDSRALATLERLSLAALVAAKGCIPARIEAINRALPDWPPQPVHDTGVQSSLWRYADHQANAGKNGYMRL
;
A
#
# COMPACT_ATOMS: atom_id res chain seq x y z
N MET A 1 -0.24 2.47 15.28
CA MET A 1 1.03 1.90 14.79
C MET A 1 1.39 2.62 13.51
N THR A 2 2.53 3.26 13.46
CA THR A 2 3.03 3.93 12.26
C THR A 2 3.79 2.92 11.39
N ILE A 3 4.10 3.26 10.12
CA ILE A 3 5.06 2.46 9.33
C ILE A 3 6.36 2.24 10.09
N GLN A 4 6.78 3.19 10.93
CA GLN A 4 7.93 3.04 11.83
C GLN A 4 7.74 1.91 12.86
N ASP A 5 6.52 1.71 13.35
CA ASP A 5 6.22 0.61 14.26
C ASP A 5 6.20 -0.73 13.52
N LEU A 6 5.70 -0.76 12.27
CA LEU A 6 5.81 -1.92 11.38
C LEU A 6 7.25 -2.30 11.08
N LEU A 7 8.10 -1.31 10.82
CA LEU A 7 9.54 -1.49 10.62
C LEU A 7 10.23 -1.94 11.91
N ALA A 8 9.79 -1.45 13.08
CA ALA A 8 10.30 -1.83 14.38
C ALA A 8 9.89 -3.24 14.81
N THR A 9 8.82 -3.81 14.26
CA THR A 9 8.38 -5.20 14.56
C THR A 9 9.24 -6.27 13.88
N GLY A 10 10.29 -5.90 13.16
CA GLY A 10 11.14 -6.85 12.44
C GLY A 10 10.54 -7.39 11.15
N LEU A 11 9.46 -6.78 10.66
CA LEU A 11 8.82 -7.13 9.40
C LEU A 11 9.74 -6.87 8.20
N VAL A 12 10.69 -5.97 8.32
CA VAL A 12 11.74 -5.77 7.32
C VAL A 12 13.03 -6.38 7.88
N GLN A 13 13.44 -7.53 7.38
CA GLN A 13 14.67 -8.21 7.84
C GLN A 13 15.96 -7.45 7.50
N ASP A 14 15.89 -6.46 6.62
CA ASP A 14 17.01 -5.58 6.27
C ASP A 14 16.77 -4.19 6.87
N PRO A 15 17.35 -3.88 8.06
CA PRO A 15 17.01 -2.69 8.86
C PRO A 15 17.35 -1.34 8.18
N GLY A 16 17.84 -1.33 6.96
CA GLY A 16 18.16 -0.12 6.20
C GLY A 16 17.35 0.05 4.93
N ALA A 17 16.53 -0.92 4.53
CA ALA A 17 15.79 -0.82 3.28
C ALA A 17 14.56 0.10 3.40
N VAL A 18 14.35 0.94 2.39
CA VAL A 18 13.14 1.76 2.24
C VAL A 18 12.16 1.01 1.35
N PRO A 19 11.04 0.48 1.86
CA PRO A 19 10.11 -0.31 1.05
C PRO A 19 9.24 0.56 0.16
N LEU A 20 8.82 0.02 -0.99
CA LEU A 20 7.66 0.52 -1.72
C LEU A 20 6.40 -0.18 -1.19
N VAL A 21 5.51 0.58 -0.57
CA VAL A 21 4.21 0.06 -0.12
C VAL A 21 3.20 0.21 -1.25
N VAL A 22 2.73 -0.92 -1.76
CA VAL A 22 1.67 -1.02 -2.76
C VAL A 22 0.39 -1.38 -2.02
N ALA A 23 -0.54 -0.43 -1.91
CA ALA A 23 -1.87 -0.69 -1.39
C ALA A 23 -2.75 -1.31 -2.47
N LEU A 24 -3.70 -2.15 -2.09
CA LEU A 24 -4.64 -2.78 -3.02
C LEU A 24 -6.06 -2.68 -2.53
N ALA A 25 -6.98 -2.35 -3.42
CA ALA A 25 -8.41 -2.40 -3.20
C ALA A 25 -9.12 -2.95 -4.45
N GLY A 26 -9.99 -3.93 -4.28
CA GLY A 26 -10.65 -4.58 -5.41
C GLY A 26 -12.12 -4.90 -5.17
N HIS A 27 -12.86 -5.14 -6.26
CA HIS A 27 -14.22 -5.62 -6.18
C HIS A 27 -14.28 -7.05 -5.65
N ARG A 28 -15.28 -7.32 -4.80
CA ARG A 28 -15.53 -8.64 -4.20
C ARG A 28 -16.11 -9.65 -5.17
N ASP A 29 -16.74 -9.17 -6.24
CA ASP A 29 -17.55 -9.93 -7.18
C ASP A 29 -17.14 -9.71 -8.64
N PRO A 30 -15.84 -9.90 -9.01
CA PRO A 30 -15.41 -9.84 -10.40
C PRO A 30 -16.10 -10.94 -11.21
N ARG A 31 -16.31 -10.71 -12.50
CA ARG A 31 -16.86 -11.75 -13.39
C ARG A 31 -15.83 -12.88 -13.57
N PRO A 32 -16.18 -14.15 -13.37
CA PRO A 32 -15.24 -15.27 -13.45
C PRO A 32 -14.51 -15.38 -14.80
N GLN A 33 -15.19 -15.08 -15.90
CA GLN A 33 -14.60 -15.08 -17.25
C GLN A 33 -13.53 -14.02 -17.46
N ASP A 34 -13.51 -12.94 -16.64
CA ASP A 34 -12.58 -11.83 -16.75
C ASP A 34 -11.31 -12.06 -15.90
N LEU A 35 -11.35 -13.01 -14.95
CA LEU A 35 -10.24 -13.28 -14.03
C LEU A 35 -8.88 -13.52 -14.74
N PRO A 36 -8.80 -14.29 -15.85
CA PRO A 36 -7.52 -14.51 -16.51
C PRO A 36 -6.82 -13.21 -16.94
N VAL A 37 -7.58 -12.29 -17.54
CA VAL A 37 -7.06 -10.99 -17.98
C VAL A 37 -6.67 -10.11 -16.79
N LEU A 38 -7.48 -10.08 -15.74
CA LEU A 38 -7.21 -9.28 -14.55
C LEU A 38 -5.95 -9.76 -13.82
N ARG A 39 -5.78 -11.07 -13.69
CA ARG A 39 -4.59 -11.71 -13.13
C ARG A 39 -3.34 -11.35 -13.94
N GLU A 40 -3.41 -11.45 -15.27
CA GLU A 40 -2.30 -11.12 -16.17
C GLU A 40 -1.86 -9.67 -15.96
N ARG A 41 -2.80 -8.69 -15.95
CA ARG A 41 -2.49 -7.28 -15.74
C ARG A 41 -1.83 -6.99 -14.40
N PHE A 42 -2.30 -7.65 -13.34
CA PHE A 42 -1.67 -7.53 -12.03
C PHE A 42 -0.26 -8.11 -12.04
N CYS A 43 -0.09 -9.29 -12.61
CA CYS A 43 1.24 -9.93 -12.72
C CYS A 43 2.23 -9.10 -13.54
N GLU A 44 1.79 -8.50 -14.66
CA GLU A 44 2.60 -7.58 -15.46
C GLU A 44 3.09 -6.40 -14.62
N LEU A 45 2.17 -5.73 -13.90
CA LEU A 45 2.51 -4.60 -13.03
C LEU A 45 3.52 -4.98 -11.95
N ILE A 46 3.29 -6.09 -11.24
CA ILE A 46 4.20 -6.51 -10.16
C ILE A 46 5.57 -6.91 -10.72
N ARG A 47 5.65 -7.61 -11.85
CA ARG A 47 6.92 -7.94 -12.50
C ARG A 47 7.68 -6.69 -12.96
N GLU A 48 6.97 -5.68 -13.48
CA GLU A 48 7.56 -4.39 -13.85
C GLU A 48 8.17 -3.71 -12.62
N LEU A 49 7.46 -3.66 -11.49
CA LEU A 49 7.97 -3.11 -10.24
C LEU A 49 9.19 -3.89 -9.71
N LEU A 50 9.12 -5.22 -9.67
CA LEU A 50 10.24 -6.07 -9.24
C LEU A 50 11.48 -5.87 -10.10
N SER A 51 11.31 -5.72 -11.41
CA SER A 51 12.41 -5.46 -12.36
C SER A 51 13.00 -4.06 -12.21
N ALA A 52 12.16 -3.06 -11.96
CA ALA A 52 12.60 -1.68 -11.81
C ALA A 52 13.26 -1.39 -10.45
N LEU A 53 12.97 -2.22 -9.44
CA LEU A 53 13.33 -2.01 -8.04
C LEU A 53 14.06 -3.22 -7.42
N PRO A 54 15.20 -3.66 -7.98
CA PRO A 54 15.87 -4.89 -7.54
C PRO A 54 16.40 -4.87 -6.10
N HIS A 55 16.57 -3.70 -5.48
CA HIS A 55 17.04 -3.54 -4.10
C HIS A 55 15.99 -2.93 -3.16
N THR A 56 14.78 -2.66 -3.66
CA THR A 56 13.68 -2.09 -2.88
C THR A 56 12.70 -3.19 -2.47
N PRO A 57 12.45 -3.42 -1.17
CA PRO A 57 11.40 -4.33 -0.74
C PRO A 57 10.04 -3.85 -1.24
N LEU A 58 9.22 -4.75 -1.79
CA LEU A 58 7.81 -4.47 -2.03
C LEU A 58 6.99 -4.98 -0.85
N ILE A 59 6.09 -4.15 -0.35
CA ILE A 59 5.07 -4.53 0.63
C ILE A 59 3.70 -4.42 -0.05
N LEU A 60 3.01 -5.53 -0.24
CA LEU A 60 1.61 -5.50 -0.64
C LEU A 60 0.75 -5.34 0.60
N LEU A 61 0.08 -4.18 0.74
CA LEU A 61 -0.85 -3.87 1.82
C LEU A 61 -2.29 -4.11 1.32
N ASN A 62 -2.97 -5.11 1.89
CA ASN A 62 -4.21 -5.64 1.34
C ASN A 62 -5.23 -5.98 2.43
N GLY A 63 -6.52 -5.76 2.13
CA GLY A 63 -7.64 -6.09 3.02
C GLY A 63 -8.05 -7.56 3.04
N LEU A 64 -7.55 -8.36 2.12
CA LEU A 64 -7.87 -9.78 1.93
C LEU A 64 -9.38 -10.07 1.81
N ALA A 65 -10.16 -9.13 1.28
CA ALA A 65 -11.55 -9.37 0.98
C ALA A 65 -11.71 -10.45 -0.10
N ALA A 66 -12.87 -11.10 -0.13
CA ALA A 66 -13.19 -12.01 -1.22
C ALA A 66 -13.08 -11.31 -2.59
N GLY A 67 -12.80 -12.05 -3.65
CA GLY A 67 -12.64 -11.51 -5.00
C GLY A 67 -11.22 -11.02 -5.28
N MET A 68 -11.07 -9.82 -5.84
CA MET A 68 -9.78 -9.36 -6.38
C MET A 68 -8.71 -9.13 -5.30
N ASP A 69 -9.09 -8.80 -4.08
CA ASP A 69 -8.13 -8.65 -2.98
C ASP A 69 -7.40 -9.99 -2.70
N SER A 70 -8.17 -11.06 -2.52
CA SER A 70 -7.62 -12.40 -2.30
C SER A 70 -6.89 -12.95 -3.52
N GLU A 71 -7.42 -12.73 -4.74
CA GLU A 71 -6.76 -13.11 -5.99
C GLU A 71 -5.36 -12.47 -6.12
N ALA A 72 -5.28 -11.15 -5.91
CA ALA A 72 -4.02 -10.43 -6.02
C ALA A 72 -3.02 -10.81 -4.92
N ALA A 73 -3.49 -11.10 -3.70
CA ALA A 73 -2.63 -11.56 -2.62
C ALA A 73 -1.98 -12.91 -2.94
N GLU A 74 -2.74 -13.88 -3.47
CA GLU A 74 -2.20 -15.19 -3.90
C GLU A 74 -1.18 -15.02 -5.02
N LEU A 75 -1.51 -14.24 -6.06
CA LEU A 75 -0.61 -13.97 -7.18
C LEU A 75 0.67 -13.26 -6.74
N PHE A 76 0.57 -12.30 -5.84
CA PHE A 76 1.74 -11.62 -5.29
C PHE A 76 2.68 -12.59 -4.59
N LEU A 77 2.15 -13.47 -3.73
CA LEU A 77 2.94 -14.48 -3.03
C LEU A 77 3.61 -15.48 -3.99
N GLU A 78 2.95 -15.83 -5.10
CA GLU A 78 3.52 -16.66 -6.15
C GLU A 78 4.67 -15.94 -6.85
N LEU A 79 4.45 -14.69 -7.29
CA LEU A 79 5.43 -13.89 -8.00
C LEU A 79 6.68 -13.59 -7.18
N ILE A 80 6.54 -13.22 -5.90
CA ILE A 80 7.72 -12.96 -5.06
C ILE A 80 8.49 -14.24 -4.74
N THR A 81 7.79 -15.39 -4.67
CA THR A 81 8.44 -16.69 -4.50
C THR A 81 9.26 -17.06 -5.74
N GLU A 82 8.66 -16.93 -6.92
CA GLU A 82 9.32 -17.16 -8.21
C GLU A 82 10.52 -16.21 -8.40
N HIS A 83 10.30 -14.91 -8.13
CA HIS A 83 11.33 -13.89 -8.23
C HIS A 83 12.54 -14.20 -7.32
N ARG A 84 12.28 -14.64 -6.08
CA ARG A 84 13.33 -15.00 -5.13
C ARG A 84 14.14 -16.24 -5.57
N GLN A 85 13.48 -17.20 -6.23
CA GLN A 85 14.18 -18.37 -6.79
C GLN A 85 15.13 -17.96 -7.92
N GLN A 86 14.73 -17.03 -8.76
CA GLN A 86 15.54 -16.51 -9.87
C GLN A 86 16.61 -15.52 -9.40
N HIS A 87 16.34 -14.77 -8.33
CA HIS A 87 17.20 -13.72 -7.78
C HIS A 87 17.41 -13.91 -6.27
N PRO A 88 18.29 -14.82 -5.83
CA PRO A 88 18.45 -15.19 -4.40
C PRO A 88 18.90 -14.04 -3.48
N HIS A 89 19.45 -12.97 -4.04
CA HIS A 89 19.95 -11.81 -3.31
C HIS A 89 18.97 -10.62 -3.28
N THR A 90 17.76 -10.81 -3.79
CA THR A 90 16.70 -9.78 -3.74
C THR A 90 16.26 -9.54 -2.31
N PRO A 91 15.80 -8.31 -1.96
CA PRO A 91 15.23 -8.04 -0.65
C PRO A 91 13.99 -8.89 -0.39
N GLN A 92 13.64 -9.07 0.88
CA GLN A 92 12.41 -9.77 1.24
C GLN A 92 11.21 -8.89 0.92
N HIS A 93 10.37 -9.35 -0.01
CA HIS A 93 9.06 -8.76 -0.26
C HIS A 93 8.04 -9.34 0.71
N GLN A 94 6.99 -8.58 1.04
CA GLN A 94 6.08 -8.91 2.14
C GLN A 94 4.61 -8.72 1.75
N LEU A 95 3.75 -9.61 2.25
CA LEU A 95 2.30 -9.43 2.26
C LEU A 95 1.85 -9.02 3.65
N VAL A 96 1.23 -7.85 3.76
CA VAL A 96 0.67 -7.32 5.01
C VAL A 96 -0.84 -7.22 4.88
N ALA A 97 -1.55 -7.91 5.75
CA ALA A 97 -3.00 -7.79 5.84
C ALA A 97 -3.38 -6.58 6.70
N ALA A 98 -4.31 -5.75 6.21
CA ALA A 98 -4.94 -4.66 6.95
C ALA A 98 -6.45 -4.93 6.99
N LEU A 99 -6.93 -5.56 8.04
CA LEU A 99 -8.31 -6.02 8.14
C LEU A 99 -9.24 -4.88 8.61
N PRO A 100 -10.48 -4.79 8.09
CA PRO A 100 -11.45 -3.76 8.50
C PRO A 100 -11.99 -3.97 9.91
N LYS A 101 -11.82 -5.18 10.45
CA LYS A 101 -12.33 -5.62 11.77
C LYS A 101 -11.29 -6.52 12.43
N PRO A 102 -11.36 -6.75 13.76
CA PRO A 102 -10.63 -7.81 14.41
C PRO A 102 -10.78 -9.14 13.66
N ARG A 103 -9.67 -9.86 13.50
CA ARG A 103 -9.59 -11.07 12.66
C ARG A 103 -10.75 -12.03 12.87
N GLN A 104 -11.10 -12.32 14.12
CA GLN A 104 -12.16 -13.26 14.44
C GLN A 104 -13.52 -12.77 13.93
N LEU A 105 -13.84 -11.49 14.16
CA LEU A 105 -15.08 -10.89 13.69
C LEU A 105 -15.15 -10.83 12.16
N TYR A 106 -14.03 -10.57 11.50
CA TYR A 106 -13.97 -10.53 10.04
C TYR A 106 -14.32 -11.88 9.44
N LEU A 107 -13.76 -12.97 9.99
CA LEU A 107 -14.11 -14.35 9.59
C LEU A 107 -15.59 -14.67 9.83
N GLU A 108 -16.10 -14.36 11.01
CA GLU A 108 -17.45 -14.70 11.42
C GLU A 108 -18.56 -13.88 10.73
N GLU A 109 -18.29 -12.65 10.39
CA GLU A 109 -19.30 -11.73 9.85
C GLU A 109 -19.25 -11.63 8.33
N ASP A 110 -18.05 -11.45 7.74
CA ASP A 110 -17.90 -11.18 6.30
C ASP A 110 -17.85 -12.47 5.47
N PHE A 111 -17.45 -13.62 6.06
CA PHE A 111 -17.26 -14.88 5.36
C PHE A 111 -18.19 -16.00 5.86
N ARG A 112 -19.14 -15.70 6.73
CA ARG A 112 -20.07 -16.66 7.34
C ARG A 112 -20.74 -17.58 6.34
N GLU A 113 -21.16 -17.06 5.20
CA GLU A 113 -21.97 -17.79 4.21
C GLU A 113 -21.13 -18.48 3.12
N ASN A 114 -19.81 -18.29 3.14
CA ASN A 114 -18.91 -18.81 2.10
C ASN A 114 -17.69 -19.49 2.70
N ASN A 115 -17.83 -20.76 3.03
CA ASN A 115 -16.77 -21.57 3.61
C ASN A 115 -15.51 -21.68 2.71
N ILE A 116 -15.67 -21.57 1.40
CA ILE A 116 -14.53 -21.63 0.45
C ILE A 116 -13.68 -20.38 0.60
N GLU A 117 -14.31 -19.20 0.57
CA GLU A 117 -13.62 -17.92 0.75
C GLU A 117 -13.10 -17.76 2.17
N GLN A 118 -13.81 -18.28 3.18
CA GLN A 118 -13.32 -18.30 4.56
C GLN A 118 -12.02 -19.11 4.68
N ALA A 119 -11.99 -20.33 4.14
CA ALA A 119 -10.79 -21.17 4.13
C ALA A 119 -9.65 -20.53 3.31
N ARG A 120 -9.98 -19.79 2.25
CA ARG A 120 -9.03 -19.03 1.47
C ARG A 120 -8.40 -17.91 2.31
N LEU A 121 -9.20 -17.11 2.98
CA LEU A 121 -8.75 -16.05 3.89
C LEU A 121 -7.85 -16.62 4.99
N GLU A 122 -8.23 -17.72 5.63
CA GLU A 122 -7.43 -18.36 6.68
C GLU A 122 -6.04 -18.78 6.17
N ARG A 123 -5.98 -19.37 4.96
CA ARG A 123 -4.69 -19.71 4.33
C ARG A 123 -3.84 -18.49 4.01
N LEU A 124 -4.46 -17.41 3.52
CA LEU A 124 -3.75 -16.17 3.23
C LEU A 124 -3.21 -15.53 4.52
N LEU A 125 -4.02 -15.48 5.58
CA LEU A 125 -3.59 -14.94 6.88
C LEU A 125 -2.40 -15.69 7.48
N GLN A 126 -2.29 -17.01 7.23
CA GLN A 126 -1.12 -17.80 7.65
C GLN A 126 0.14 -17.48 6.84
N ARG A 127 -0.01 -16.93 5.64
CA ARG A 127 1.09 -16.58 4.74
C ARG A 127 1.46 -15.10 4.79
N CYS A 128 0.68 -14.27 5.49
CA CYS A 128 1.02 -12.88 5.70
C CYS A 128 2.23 -12.74 6.62
N ASP A 129 3.11 -11.80 6.30
CA ASP A 129 4.22 -11.40 7.17
C ASP A 129 3.72 -10.62 8.38
N ALA A 130 2.60 -9.89 8.23
CA ALA A 130 1.88 -9.26 9.34
C ALA A 130 0.37 -9.23 9.07
N VAL A 131 -0.39 -9.26 10.17
CA VAL A 131 -1.85 -9.06 10.17
C VAL A 131 -2.16 -7.92 11.11
N LEU A 132 -2.70 -6.83 10.55
CA LEU A 132 -3.10 -5.62 11.24
C LEU A 132 -4.62 -5.58 11.29
N ASP A 133 -5.17 -5.37 12.46
CA ASP A 133 -6.61 -5.26 12.70
C ASP A 133 -6.90 -4.33 13.89
N GLY A 134 -8.16 -4.18 14.27
CA GLY A 134 -8.58 -3.31 15.35
C GLY A 134 -8.02 -3.66 16.73
N ASP A 135 -7.54 -4.88 16.95
CA ASP A 135 -7.00 -5.32 18.24
C ASP A 135 -5.53 -4.90 18.41
N ASN A 136 -4.78 -4.79 17.32
CA ASN A 136 -3.35 -4.50 17.34
C ASN A 136 -2.95 -3.19 16.62
N CYS A 137 -3.87 -2.57 15.87
CA CYS A 137 -3.65 -1.33 15.15
C CYS A 137 -4.76 -0.30 15.46
N PRO A 138 -4.47 0.76 16.24
CA PRO A 138 -5.47 1.77 16.63
C PRO A 138 -6.14 2.46 15.44
N GLU A 139 -5.45 2.61 14.32
CA GLU A 139 -6.01 3.22 13.10
C GLU A 139 -7.12 2.36 12.47
N LEU A 140 -7.10 1.05 12.72
CA LEU A 140 -8.09 0.07 12.28
C LEU A 140 -9.10 -0.28 13.38
N ALA A 141 -9.02 0.33 14.56
CA ALA A 141 -9.93 0.06 15.67
C ALA A 141 -11.40 0.22 15.25
N LEU A 142 -12.25 -0.65 15.78
CA LEU A 142 -13.68 -0.57 15.51
C LEU A 142 -14.23 0.80 15.95
N PRO A 143 -15.10 1.43 15.15
CA PRO A 143 -15.76 2.63 15.58
C PRO A 143 -16.69 2.34 16.76
N GLU A 144 -16.69 3.24 17.74
CA GLU A 144 -17.62 3.14 18.87
C GLU A 144 -19.08 3.16 18.39
N PRO A 145 -19.93 2.26 18.84
CA PRO A 145 -21.35 2.31 18.54
C PRO A 145 -21.98 3.57 19.16
N ALA A 146 -23.02 4.08 18.53
CA ALA A 146 -23.78 5.16 19.11
C ALA A 146 -24.33 4.76 20.50
N ARG A 147 -24.39 5.71 21.42
CA ARG A 147 -24.81 5.46 22.81
C ARG A 147 -26.18 4.75 22.87
N GLY A 148 -26.20 3.58 23.50
CA GLY A 148 -27.40 2.75 23.63
C GLY A 148 -27.71 1.85 22.42
N GLN A 149 -26.82 1.80 21.42
CA GLN A 149 -26.94 0.88 20.28
C GLN A 149 -25.92 -0.25 20.39
N SER A 150 -26.29 -1.41 19.89
CA SER A 150 -25.34 -2.51 19.67
C SER A 150 -24.50 -2.21 18.42
N ARG A 151 -23.29 -2.79 18.35
CA ARG A 151 -22.46 -2.72 17.16
C ARG A 151 -23.19 -3.34 15.95
N ASP A 152 -23.19 -2.62 14.84
CA ASP A 152 -23.63 -3.15 13.55
C ASP A 152 -22.47 -3.95 12.92
N PRO A 153 -22.63 -5.25 12.64
CA PRO A 153 -21.62 -6.04 11.94
C PRO A 153 -21.22 -5.46 10.58
N TRP A 154 -22.15 -4.77 9.93
CA TRP A 154 -21.94 -4.19 8.61
C TRP A 154 -21.65 -2.68 8.63
N ASP A 155 -21.19 -2.16 9.79
CA ASP A 155 -20.85 -0.74 9.91
C ASP A 155 -19.85 -0.31 8.82
N PRO A 156 -20.27 0.52 7.85
CA PRO A 156 -19.44 0.91 6.74
C PRO A 156 -18.21 1.71 7.17
N ARG A 157 -18.20 2.28 8.37
CA ARG A 157 -17.05 3.02 8.92
C ARG A 157 -15.82 2.11 9.10
N CYS A 158 -16.00 0.80 9.35
CA CYS A 158 -14.90 -0.15 9.45
C CYS A 158 -14.11 -0.20 8.13
N TYR A 159 -14.83 -0.34 7.02
CA TYR A 159 -14.24 -0.39 5.68
C TYR A 159 -13.71 0.97 5.23
N GLY A 160 -14.37 2.06 5.62
CA GLY A 160 -13.89 3.41 5.38
C GLY A 160 -12.56 3.67 6.08
N ARG A 161 -12.40 3.26 7.36
CA ARG A 161 -11.13 3.34 8.09
C ARG A 161 -10.03 2.52 7.43
N GLN A 162 -10.36 1.30 7.01
CA GLN A 162 -9.42 0.47 6.25
C GLN A 162 -8.98 1.17 4.95
N GLY A 163 -9.92 1.72 4.18
CA GLY A 163 -9.60 2.48 2.97
C GLY A 163 -8.66 3.66 3.25
N ILE A 164 -8.90 4.41 4.32
CA ILE A 164 -7.99 5.49 4.77
C ILE A 164 -6.63 4.92 5.14
N PHE A 165 -6.58 3.81 5.88
CA PHE A 165 -5.33 3.16 6.25
C PHE A 165 -4.52 2.76 5.01
N LEU A 166 -5.15 2.12 4.03
CA LEU A 166 -4.52 1.75 2.76
C LEU A 166 -3.94 2.98 2.04
N VAL A 167 -4.72 4.05 1.95
CA VAL A 167 -4.33 5.29 1.27
C VAL A 167 -3.20 6.00 2.03
N ARG A 168 -3.21 6.03 3.36
CA ARG A 168 -2.17 6.69 4.18
C ARG A 168 -0.83 6.01 4.09
N HIS A 169 -0.81 4.71 4.01
CA HIS A 169 0.40 3.91 4.07
C HIS A 169 0.87 3.44 2.68
N GLY A 170 -0.01 3.38 1.68
CA GLY A 170 0.32 3.06 0.31
C GLY A 170 0.90 4.26 -0.44
N TYR A 171 2.07 4.09 -1.06
CA TYR A 171 2.58 5.05 -2.04
C TYR A 171 1.83 4.91 -3.37
N LEU A 172 1.55 3.70 -3.76
CA LEU A 172 0.83 3.30 -4.96
C LEU A 172 -0.42 2.53 -4.56
N LEU A 173 -1.59 2.92 -5.09
CA LEU A 173 -2.83 2.14 -4.97
C LEU A 173 -3.09 1.38 -6.28
N VAL A 174 -3.13 0.07 -6.21
CA VAL A 174 -3.69 -0.77 -7.28
C VAL A 174 -5.17 -0.96 -7.01
N ALA A 175 -6.01 -0.57 -7.95
CA ALA A 175 -7.46 -0.64 -7.80
C ALA A 175 -8.09 -1.50 -8.89
N PHE A 176 -8.77 -2.59 -8.52
CA PHE A 176 -9.62 -3.37 -9.42
C PHE A 176 -11.03 -2.80 -9.34
N SER A 177 -11.37 -1.91 -10.28
CA SER A 177 -12.56 -1.06 -10.24
C SER A 177 -13.28 -1.04 -11.59
N ASN A 178 -14.60 -0.94 -11.55
CA ASN A 178 -15.40 -0.68 -12.76
C ASN A 178 -15.46 0.82 -13.13
N GLY A 179 -14.78 1.68 -12.35
CA GLY A 179 -14.77 3.13 -12.57
C GLY A 179 -16.07 3.85 -12.19
N ILE A 180 -17.02 3.14 -11.58
CA ILE A 180 -18.32 3.69 -11.19
C ILE A 180 -18.28 4.04 -9.71
N ASP A 181 -18.60 5.30 -9.38
CA ASP A 181 -18.79 5.69 -7.99
C ASP A 181 -20.10 5.08 -7.46
N SER A 182 -19.95 4.14 -6.54
CA SER A 182 -21.10 3.47 -5.91
C SER A 182 -21.74 4.30 -4.78
N GLY A 183 -21.13 5.41 -4.37
CA GLY A 183 -21.52 6.18 -3.19
C GLY A 183 -21.39 5.41 -1.86
N LYS A 184 -20.82 4.20 -1.87
CA LYS A 184 -20.69 3.37 -0.67
C LYS A 184 -19.43 3.74 0.09
N VAL A 185 -19.60 3.92 1.41
CA VAL A 185 -18.48 4.11 2.33
C VAL A 185 -17.62 2.84 2.42
N GLY A 186 -16.31 3.01 2.31
CA GLY A 186 -15.35 1.91 2.38
C GLY A 186 -15.28 1.03 1.12
N GLY A 187 -15.94 1.45 0.03
CA GLY A 187 -15.85 0.76 -1.25
C GLY A 187 -14.56 1.12 -2.02
N THR A 188 -14.23 0.32 -3.03
CA THR A 188 -13.06 0.52 -3.89
C THR A 188 -13.07 1.90 -4.55
N SER A 189 -14.23 2.38 -5.06
CA SER A 189 -14.36 3.71 -5.67
C SER A 189 -14.01 4.83 -4.70
N GLN A 190 -14.43 4.72 -3.42
CA GLN A 190 -14.07 5.71 -2.41
C GLN A 190 -12.58 5.67 -2.06
N THR A 191 -11.97 4.48 -1.98
CA THR A 191 -10.53 4.35 -1.74
C THR A 191 -9.72 4.98 -2.88
N VAL A 192 -10.16 4.80 -4.14
CA VAL A 192 -9.58 5.47 -5.31
C VAL A 192 -9.71 6.98 -5.20
N ALA A 193 -10.90 7.50 -4.88
CA ALA A 193 -11.14 8.93 -4.72
C ALA A 193 -10.26 9.53 -3.61
N MET A 194 -10.13 8.83 -2.46
CA MET A 194 -9.24 9.25 -1.38
C MET A 194 -7.77 9.29 -1.81
N GLN A 195 -7.28 8.28 -2.54
CA GLN A 195 -5.89 8.27 -3.04
C GLN A 195 -5.63 9.40 -4.03
N ARG A 196 -6.64 9.81 -4.80
CA ARG A 196 -6.58 10.94 -5.74
C ARG A 196 -6.69 12.31 -5.04
N GLY A 197 -6.80 12.35 -3.71
CA GLY A 197 -6.98 13.58 -2.96
C GLY A 197 -8.40 14.15 -2.99
N GLU A 198 -9.36 13.39 -3.52
CA GLU A 198 -10.77 13.74 -3.55
C GLU A 198 -11.40 13.31 -2.21
N VAL A 199 -12.00 14.14 -1.48
CA VAL A 199 -12.83 14.02 -0.25
C VAL A 199 -12.61 12.81 0.67
N TYR A 200 -12.29 13.11 1.94
CA TYR A 200 -12.45 12.17 3.06
C TYR A 200 -13.89 12.25 3.61
N PRO A 201 -14.53 11.12 3.94
CA PRO A 201 -15.82 11.16 4.61
C PRO A 201 -15.72 11.89 5.96
N LEU A 202 -16.52 12.94 6.17
CA LEU A 202 -16.50 13.81 7.34
C LEU A 202 -16.65 13.08 8.69
N PHE A 203 -17.26 11.89 8.70
CA PHE A 203 -17.47 11.09 9.91
C PHE A 203 -16.25 10.23 10.30
N LEU A 204 -15.27 10.10 9.42
CA LEU A 204 -13.99 9.45 9.72
C LEU A 204 -13.05 10.51 10.30
N GLN A 205 -13.29 11.00 11.51
CA GLN A 205 -12.46 12.01 12.17
C GLN A 205 -10.96 11.71 11.96
N VAL A 206 -10.44 12.22 10.85
CA VAL A 206 -9.02 12.17 10.53
C VAL A 206 -8.45 13.47 11.08
N ASP A 207 -7.40 13.37 11.89
CA ASP A 207 -6.71 14.55 12.39
C ASP A 207 -6.38 15.50 11.24
N GLU A 208 -6.68 16.78 11.39
CA GLU A 208 -6.57 17.83 10.35
C GLU A 208 -5.20 17.87 9.67
N VAL A 209 -4.13 17.49 10.41
CA VAL A 209 -2.76 17.39 9.91
C VAL A 209 -2.61 16.40 8.74
N ILE A 210 -3.56 15.46 8.60
CA ILE A 210 -3.49 14.37 7.62
C ILE A 210 -4.45 14.64 6.45
N ALA A 211 -5.41 15.54 6.62
CA ALA A 211 -6.37 15.93 5.58
C ALA A 211 -5.73 16.66 4.38
N SER A 212 -4.51 17.16 4.52
CA SER A 212 -3.77 17.88 3.47
C SER A 212 -2.83 16.98 2.65
N ARG A 213 -3.11 15.68 2.56
CA ARG A 213 -2.27 14.76 1.80
C ARG A 213 -2.30 15.08 0.31
N GLU A 214 -1.12 15.10 -0.28
CA GLU A 214 -0.99 15.18 -1.74
C GLU A 214 -1.55 13.91 -2.40
N PRO A 215 -2.16 14.05 -3.60
CA PRO A 215 -2.62 12.92 -4.38
C PRO A 215 -1.52 11.87 -4.55
N GLY A 216 -1.84 10.61 -4.30
CA GLY A 216 -0.95 9.49 -4.57
C GLY A 216 -1.18 8.92 -5.97
N VAL A 217 -0.32 7.99 -6.36
CA VAL A 217 -0.48 7.28 -7.63
C VAL A 217 -1.54 6.20 -7.52
N VAL A 218 -2.45 6.14 -8.48
CA VAL A 218 -3.42 5.06 -8.64
C VAL A 218 -3.17 4.34 -9.96
N VAL A 219 -3.08 3.02 -9.92
CA VAL A 219 -3.16 2.14 -11.09
C VAL A 219 -4.51 1.45 -11.05
N GLU A 220 -5.43 1.91 -11.88
CA GLU A 220 -6.79 1.37 -11.95
C GLU A 220 -6.89 0.37 -13.09
N ILE A 221 -7.26 -0.87 -12.75
CA ILE A 221 -7.49 -1.98 -13.69
C ILE A 221 -9.00 -2.16 -13.83
N THR A 222 -9.52 -1.92 -15.04
CA THR A 222 -10.96 -2.03 -15.31
C THR A 222 -11.47 -3.43 -15.01
N THR A 223 -12.32 -3.53 -13.99
CA THR A 223 -12.83 -4.78 -13.44
C THR A 223 -14.35 -4.73 -13.33
N PRO A 224 -15.10 -5.26 -14.30
CA PRO A 224 -16.54 -5.34 -14.22
C PRO A 224 -16.99 -6.28 -13.09
N ARG A 225 -18.11 -5.94 -12.46
CA ARG A 225 -18.77 -6.76 -11.44
C ARG A 225 -19.74 -7.73 -12.09
N LEU A 226 -20.15 -8.77 -11.35
CA LEU A 226 -21.21 -9.70 -11.81
C LEU A 226 -22.51 -8.97 -12.16
N SER A 227 -22.82 -7.90 -11.42
CA SER A 227 -24.05 -7.11 -11.63
C SER A 227 -23.97 -6.09 -12.77
N ASP A 228 -22.77 -5.83 -13.29
CA ASP A 228 -22.62 -4.79 -14.31
C ASP A 228 -23.15 -5.29 -15.66
N SER A 229 -23.80 -4.41 -16.40
CA SER A 229 -24.04 -4.56 -17.83
C SER A 229 -22.71 -4.54 -18.61
N GLU A 230 -22.72 -4.27 -19.89
CA GLU A 230 -21.46 -4.17 -20.63
C GLU A 230 -20.55 -3.05 -20.10
N PRO A 231 -19.24 -3.32 -19.91
CA PRO A 231 -18.31 -2.32 -19.40
C PRO A 231 -18.08 -1.20 -20.43
N THR A 232 -17.96 0.02 -19.96
CA THR A 232 -17.66 1.19 -20.79
C THR A 232 -16.24 1.20 -21.34
N CYS A 233 -15.32 0.46 -20.67
CA CYS A 233 -13.92 0.27 -21.09
C CYS A 233 -13.62 -1.23 -21.19
N PRO A 234 -12.65 -1.64 -22.03
CA PRO A 234 -12.24 -3.03 -22.12
C PRO A 234 -11.81 -3.58 -20.74
N VAL A 235 -12.16 -4.83 -20.46
CA VAL A 235 -11.71 -5.54 -19.26
C VAL A 235 -10.18 -5.54 -19.20
N GLY A 236 -9.63 -5.31 -18.03
CA GLY A 236 -8.19 -5.25 -17.84
C GLY A 236 -7.52 -4.01 -18.43
N HIS A 237 -8.28 -3.03 -18.93
CA HIS A 237 -7.69 -1.75 -19.33
C HIS A 237 -7.09 -1.04 -18.12
N VAL A 238 -5.82 -0.64 -18.24
CA VAL A 238 -5.06 -0.01 -17.15
C VAL A 238 -5.06 1.50 -17.34
N ARG A 239 -5.48 2.22 -16.31
CA ARG A 239 -5.42 3.69 -16.24
C ARG A 239 -4.54 4.11 -15.06
N TYR A 240 -3.76 5.14 -15.27
CA TYR A 240 -2.89 5.71 -14.25
C TYR A 240 -3.38 7.10 -13.88
N TRP A 241 -3.38 7.41 -12.59
CA TRP A 241 -3.77 8.70 -12.04
C TRP A 241 -2.73 9.17 -11.04
N GLY A 242 -2.57 10.48 -10.93
CA GLY A 242 -1.68 11.10 -9.94
C GLY A 242 -0.54 11.86 -10.57
N GLU A 243 0.28 12.43 -9.72
CA GLU A 243 1.55 13.05 -10.07
C GLU A 243 2.62 11.96 -10.25
N ASN A 244 3.77 12.29 -10.78
CA ASN A 244 4.86 11.32 -11.08
C ASN A 244 4.47 10.28 -12.14
N LEU A 245 3.69 10.71 -13.14
CA LEU A 245 3.41 9.91 -14.33
C LEU A 245 4.17 10.50 -15.53
N ASP A 246 4.74 9.61 -16.35
CA ASP A 246 5.34 9.96 -17.64
C ASP A 246 4.66 9.14 -18.74
N GLY A 247 4.09 9.83 -19.73
CA GLY A 247 3.39 9.17 -20.83
C GLY A 247 2.22 8.27 -20.42
N GLY A 248 1.58 8.53 -19.26
CA GLY A 248 0.46 7.74 -18.75
C GLY A 248 0.88 6.45 -18.05
N LYS A 249 2.13 6.35 -17.58
CA LYS A 249 2.66 5.27 -16.73
C LYS A 249 3.38 5.85 -15.52
N ILE A 250 3.73 5.01 -14.55
CA ILE A 250 4.55 5.43 -13.42
C ILE A 250 5.90 5.96 -13.94
N ASP A 251 6.29 7.16 -13.50
CA ASP A 251 7.56 7.77 -13.92
C ASP A 251 8.74 6.90 -13.52
N SER A 252 9.49 6.45 -14.53
CA SER A 252 10.69 5.64 -14.34
C SER A 252 11.77 6.36 -13.52
N ARG A 253 11.80 7.69 -13.53
CA ARG A 253 12.73 8.50 -12.71
C ARG A 253 12.34 8.44 -11.24
N ALA A 254 11.03 8.45 -10.92
CA ALA A 254 10.55 8.30 -9.55
C ALA A 254 10.93 6.92 -9.00
N LEU A 255 10.73 5.84 -9.77
CA LEU A 255 11.17 4.50 -9.41
C LEU A 255 12.70 4.41 -9.25
N ALA A 256 13.46 4.97 -10.17
CA ALA A 256 14.93 4.98 -10.08
C ALA A 256 15.43 5.82 -8.89
N THR A 257 14.68 6.82 -8.45
CA THR A 257 15.02 7.60 -7.25
C THR A 257 14.78 6.80 -5.99
N LEU A 258 13.63 6.09 -5.90
CA LEU A 258 13.32 5.19 -4.79
C LEU A 258 14.36 4.07 -4.70
N GLU A 259 14.72 3.45 -5.82
CA GLU A 259 15.74 2.40 -5.88
C GLU A 259 17.11 2.89 -5.36
N ARG A 260 17.52 4.10 -5.75
CA ARG A 260 18.76 4.72 -5.24
C ARG A 260 18.69 4.98 -3.74
N LEU A 261 17.54 5.40 -3.22
CA LEU A 261 17.34 5.60 -1.77
C LEU A 261 17.42 4.28 -1.01
N SER A 262 16.77 3.23 -1.51
CA SER A 262 16.83 1.89 -0.92
C SER A 262 18.25 1.33 -0.91
N LEU A 263 18.96 1.45 -2.03
CA LEU A 263 20.35 1.01 -2.13
C LEU A 263 21.27 1.81 -1.18
N ALA A 264 21.11 3.13 -1.09
CA ALA A 264 21.86 3.98 -0.17
C ALA A 264 21.60 3.61 1.29
N ALA A 265 20.34 3.32 1.64
CA ALA A 265 19.95 2.88 2.96
C ALA A 265 20.55 1.52 3.32
N LEU A 266 20.49 0.54 2.42
CA LEU A 266 21.11 -0.79 2.59
C LEU A 266 22.63 -0.70 2.78
N VAL A 267 23.29 0.12 1.98
CA VAL A 267 24.74 0.34 2.09
C VAL A 267 25.09 1.06 3.40
N ALA A 268 24.27 1.99 3.88
CA ALA A 268 24.46 2.66 5.16
C ALA A 268 24.29 1.66 6.35
N ALA A 269 23.33 0.75 6.27
CA ALA A 269 23.10 -0.28 7.28
C ALA A 269 24.22 -1.33 7.35
N LYS A 270 24.83 -1.67 6.22
CA LYS A 270 25.89 -2.70 6.13
C LYS A 270 27.32 -2.21 6.42
N GLY A 271 27.58 -0.90 6.50
CA GLY A 271 28.93 -0.42 6.68
C GLY A 271 29.09 0.98 7.24
N CYS A 272 30.04 1.13 8.14
CA CYS A 272 30.61 2.37 8.69
C CYS A 272 29.70 3.61 8.69
N ILE A 273 28.67 3.55 9.50
CA ILE A 273 27.67 4.59 9.73
C ILE A 273 28.31 6.00 9.96
N PRO A 274 29.39 6.17 10.75
CA PRO A 274 29.96 7.51 11.03
C PRO A 274 30.49 8.23 9.79
N ALA A 275 31.26 7.57 8.94
CA ALA A 275 31.88 8.19 7.78
C ALA A 275 30.88 8.63 6.70
N ARG A 276 29.70 8.00 6.66
CA ARG A 276 28.64 8.32 5.68
C ARG A 276 27.65 9.36 6.19
N ILE A 277 27.37 9.42 7.48
CA ILE A 277 26.67 10.56 8.07
C ILE A 277 27.46 11.83 7.79
N GLU A 278 28.79 11.80 7.91
CA GLU A 278 29.64 12.92 7.50
C GLU A 278 29.56 13.24 5.98
N ALA A 279 29.44 12.24 5.13
CA ALA A 279 29.29 12.44 3.70
C ALA A 279 27.90 13.03 3.36
N ILE A 280 26.83 12.58 4.04
CA ILE A 280 25.48 13.12 3.92
C ILE A 280 25.44 14.56 4.44
N ASN A 281 26.04 14.82 5.61
CA ASN A 281 26.11 16.18 6.18
C ASN A 281 26.94 17.14 5.32
N ARG A 282 27.97 16.65 4.60
CA ARG A 282 28.73 17.45 3.60
C ARG A 282 27.94 17.72 2.32
N ALA A 283 27.10 16.78 1.89
CA ALA A 283 26.27 16.93 0.69
C ALA A 283 25.05 17.85 0.90
N LEU A 284 24.71 18.15 2.16
CA LEU A 284 23.57 18.98 2.56
C LEU A 284 24.03 20.14 3.48
N PRO A 285 24.79 21.13 2.92
CA PRO A 285 25.41 22.19 3.72
C PRO A 285 24.42 23.08 4.48
N ASP A 286 23.18 23.18 4.03
CA ASP A 286 22.11 23.97 4.68
C ASP A 286 21.34 23.21 5.76
N TRP A 287 21.78 22.00 6.10
CA TRP A 287 21.15 21.15 7.09
C TRP A 287 21.89 21.23 8.43
N PRO A 288 21.19 21.47 9.56
CA PRO A 288 21.86 21.50 10.86
C PRO A 288 22.50 20.14 11.16
N PRO A 289 23.81 20.10 11.51
CA PRO A 289 24.50 18.85 11.80
C PRO A 289 23.84 18.15 12.97
N GLN A 290 23.50 16.88 12.78
CA GLN A 290 22.86 16.04 13.81
C GLN A 290 23.94 15.32 14.63
N PRO A 291 23.76 15.22 15.95
CA PRO A 291 24.67 14.44 16.78
C PRO A 291 24.56 12.96 16.43
N VAL A 292 25.70 12.30 16.35
CA VAL A 292 25.84 10.86 16.06
C VAL A 292 25.41 10.07 17.29
N HIS A 293 24.10 9.89 17.50
CA HIS A 293 23.57 8.93 18.44
C HIS A 293 22.84 7.83 17.66
N ASP A 294 22.95 6.57 18.11
CA ASP A 294 22.43 5.37 17.41
C ASP A 294 20.95 5.42 16.97
N THR A 295 20.15 6.24 17.61
CA THR A 295 18.75 6.50 17.22
C THR A 295 18.59 7.51 16.08
N GLY A 296 19.67 8.21 15.69
CA GLY A 296 19.64 9.30 14.73
C GLY A 296 19.73 8.88 13.26
N VAL A 297 20.17 7.65 12.97
CA VAL A 297 20.39 7.19 11.58
C VAL A 297 19.09 7.06 10.81
N GLN A 298 18.08 6.45 11.41
CA GLN A 298 16.76 6.31 10.77
C GLN A 298 16.09 7.67 10.56
N SER A 299 16.19 8.58 11.56
CA SER A 299 15.63 9.93 11.42
C SER A 299 16.35 10.77 10.38
N SER A 300 17.67 10.57 10.21
CA SER A 300 18.48 11.30 9.22
C SER A 300 18.21 10.82 7.79
N LEU A 301 18.04 9.51 7.58
CA LEU A 301 17.66 8.94 6.29
C LEU A 301 16.25 9.34 5.88
N TRP A 302 15.31 9.37 6.83
CA TRP A 302 13.95 9.86 6.59
C TRP A 302 13.92 11.34 6.21
N ARG A 303 14.66 12.18 6.91
CA ARG A 303 14.78 13.60 6.60
C ARG A 303 15.47 13.84 5.26
N TYR A 304 16.47 13.01 4.91
CA TYR A 304 17.09 13.06 3.59
C TYR A 304 16.10 12.68 2.49
N ALA A 305 15.29 11.64 2.67
CA ALA A 305 14.24 11.25 1.74
C ALA A 305 13.18 12.36 1.60
N ASP A 306 12.75 12.95 2.72
CA ASP A 306 11.80 14.06 2.76
C ASP A 306 12.38 15.34 2.10
N HIS A 307 13.65 15.64 2.36
CA HIS A 307 14.33 16.76 1.70
C HIS A 307 14.46 16.55 0.19
N GLN A 308 14.80 15.35 -0.28
CA GLN A 308 14.88 15.05 -1.72
C GLN A 308 13.49 15.09 -2.37
N ALA A 309 12.45 14.60 -1.70
CA ALA A 309 11.07 14.73 -2.15
C ALA A 309 10.66 16.21 -2.26
N ASN A 310 10.98 17.03 -1.25
CA ASN A 310 10.68 18.47 -1.24
C ASN A 310 11.56 19.27 -2.22
N ALA A 311 12.81 18.88 -2.43
CA ALA A 311 13.69 19.51 -3.45
C ALA A 311 13.19 19.18 -4.87
N GLY A 312 12.68 17.97 -5.10
CA GLY A 312 11.98 17.60 -6.33
C GLY A 312 10.76 18.49 -6.57
N LYS A 313 9.90 18.70 -5.56
CA LYS A 313 8.75 19.61 -5.61
C LYS A 313 9.13 21.03 -5.97
N ASN A 314 10.15 21.59 -5.32
CA ASN A 314 10.61 22.97 -5.59
C ASN A 314 11.23 23.14 -6.98
N GLY A 315 11.75 22.07 -7.57
CA GLY A 315 12.22 22.04 -8.97
C GLY A 315 11.06 22.08 -9.97
N TYR A 316 9.95 21.41 -9.66
CA TYR A 316 8.75 21.41 -10.50
C TYR A 316 7.93 22.71 -10.44
N MET A 317 7.94 23.41 -9.31
CA MET A 317 7.25 24.71 -9.19
C MET A 317 7.99 25.88 -9.84
N ARG A 318 9.19 25.67 -10.40
CA ARG A 318 9.98 26.71 -11.09
C ARG A 318 10.09 26.52 -12.61
N LEU A 319 9.42 25.52 -13.15
CA LEU A 319 9.20 25.33 -14.59
C LEU A 319 7.75 25.56 -14.95
#